data_20684d783cea3fb75c5f73b414a53d2c
#
_entry.id   20684d783cea3fb75c5f73b414a53d2c
#
_cell.length_a   1.000
_cell.length_b   1.000
_cell.length_c   1.000
_cell.angle_alpha   90.00
_cell.angle_beta   90.00
_cell.angle_gamma   90.00
#
_symmetry.space_group_name_H-M   'P 1'
#
loop_
_entity.id
_entity.type
_entity.pdbx_description
1 polymer ?
#
loop_
_entity_poly.entity_id
_entity_poly.type
_entity_poly.pdbx_seq_one_letter_code
_entity_poly.pdbx_strand_id
1 'polypeptide(L)'
;MAVVREQGVARLTLDGAAKEAGVSKGGVLYHFKSKDELIGAMVARLISQCEELQHRHHQSLPDGPNRWAKAAILAAFDPCGPSRDPVGGALLAAITVNPELVRPLEVKVKEWVARMRSDSPTPEVALLMALAMDGLWLQDMVGVRPFDNDALERLKTQALTLLDGKA
;
A
#
# COMPACT_ATOMS: atom_id res chain seq x y z
N MET A 1 8.05 10.25 -8.86
CA MET A 1 8.40 9.44 -7.68
C MET A 1 9.82 9.73 -7.16
N ALA A 2 10.86 9.84 -8.02
CA ALA A 2 12.25 10.06 -7.58
C ALA A 2 12.42 11.31 -6.68
N VAL A 3 11.90 12.47 -7.08
CA VAL A 3 11.97 13.71 -6.27
C VAL A 3 11.42 13.50 -4.85
N VAL A 4 10.31 12.80 -4.72
CA VAL A 4 9.69 12.56 -3.40
C VAL A 4 10.53 11.58 -2.56
N ARG A 5 11.10 10.56 -3.21
CA ARG A 5 11.99 9.59 -2.54
C ARG A 5 13.25 10.22 -1.98
N GLU A 6 13.84 11.18 -2.71
CA GLU A 6 15.12 11.81 -2.35
C GLU A 6 14.97 13.04 -1.46
N GLN A 7 13.92 13.83 -1.68
CA GLN A 7 13.78 15.15 -1.09
C GLN A 7 12.53 15.34 -0.23
N GLY A 8 11.66 14.33 -0.20
CA GLY A 8 10.38 14.39 0.49
C GLY A 8 9.32 15.21 -0.26
N VAL A 9 8.06 15.04 0.16
CA VAL A 9 6.90 15.68 -0.49
C VAL A 9 6.87 17.20 -0.31
N ALA A 10 7.50 17.72 0.74
CA ALA A 10 7.56 19.17 0.99
C ALA A 10 8.28 19.89 -0.16
N ARG A 11 9.34 19.31 -0.70
CA ARG A 11 10.12 19.87 -1.81
C ARG A 11 9.58 19.53 -3.20
N LEU A 12 8.54 18.73 -3.31
CA LEU A 12 7.90 18.43 -4.58
C LEU A 12 7.28 19.71 -5.15
N THR A 13 7.67 20.04 -6.39
CA THR A 13 7.08 21.10 -7.21
C THR A 13 6.76 20.54 -8.59
N LEU A 14 5.79 21.15 -9.30
CA LEU A 14 5.50 20.73 -10.68
C LEU A 14 6.69 20.94 -11.62
N ASP A 15 7.48 22.01 -11.39
CA ASP A 15 8.70 22.28 -12.15
C ASP A 15 9.78 21.24 -11.89
N GLY A 16 9.99 20.87 -10.61
CA GLY A 16 10.93 19.80 -10.23
C GLY A 16 10.52 18.45 -10.81
N ALA A 17 9.22 18.13 -10.78
CA ALA A 17 8.69 16.92 -11.39
C ALA A 17 8.87 16.89 -12.92
N ALA A 18 8.66 18.04 -13.60
CA ALA A 18 8.89 18.16 -15.04
C ALA A 18 10.36 17.92 -15.41
N LYS A 19 11.26 18.56 -14.66
CA LYS A 19 12.72 18.41 -14.86
C LYS A 19 13.16 16.96 -14.69
N GLU A 20 12.70 16.31 -13.62
CA GLU A 20 13.04 14.91 -13.32
C GLU A 20 12.49 13.94 -14.37
N ALA A 21 11.28 14.21 -14.88
CA ALA A 21 10.65 13.40 -15.91
C ALA A 21 11.17 13.67 -17.34
N GLY A 22 12.03 14.68 -17.53
CA GLY A 22 12.53 15.05 -18.85
C GLY A 22 11.47 15.64 -19.77
N VAL A 23 10.38 16.21 -19.20
CA VAL A 23 9.29 16.83 -19.96
C VAL A 23 9.19 18.33 -19.70
N SER A 24 8.46 19.06 -20.56
CA SER A 24 8.25 20.48 -20.36
C SER A 24 7.31 20.77 -19.18
N LYS A 25 7.47 21.91 -18.53
CA LYS A 25 6.55 22.42 -17.50
C LYS A 25 5.10 22.43 -18.00
N GLY A 26 4.87 22.87 -19.25
CA GLY A 26 3.56 22.87 -19.89
C GLY A 26 2.96 21.47 -20.02
N GLY A 27 3.80 20.46 -20.30
CA GLY A 27 3.39 19.06 -20.34
C GLY A 27 2.89 18.56 -18.97
N VAL A 28 3.60 18.88 -17.89
CA VAL A 28 3.14 18.53 -16.54
C VAL A 28 1.87 19.28 -16.17
N LEU A 29 1.80 20.59 -16.43
CA LEU A 29 0.61 21.42 -16.12
C LEU A 29 -0.63 21.03 -16.94
N TYR A 30 -0.45 20.41 -18.11
CA TYR A 30 -1.55 19.85 -18.86
C TYR A 30 -2.24 18.71 -18.10
N HIS A 31 -1.46 17.84 -17.43
CA HIS A 31 -1.96 16.67 -16.70
C HIS A 31 -2.30 16.98 -15.25
N PHE A 32 -1.56 17.87 -14.59
CA PHE A 32 -1.70 18.18 -13.16
C PHE A 32 -1.73 19.69 -12.97
N LYS A 33 -2.90 20.24 -12.61
CA LYS A 33 -3.10 21.69 -12.43
C LYS A 33 -2.49 22.20 -11.12
N SER A 34 -2.24 21.29 -10.16
CA SER A 34 -1.70 21.64 -8.85
C SER A 34 -0.76 20.55 -8.32
N LYS A 35 0.01 20.90 -7.28
CA LYS A 35 0.81 19.95 -6.52
C LYS A 35 -0.07 18.85 -5.90
N ASP A 36 -1.24 19.20 -5.40
CA ASP A 36 -2.16 18.26 -4.78
C ASP A 36 -2.72 17.25 -5.79
N GLU A 37 -3.02 17.68 -7.02
CA GLU A 37 -3.42 16.76 -8.09
C GLU A 37 -2.28 15.77 -8.42
N LEU A 38 -1.03 16.23 -8.48
CA LEU A 38 0.12 15.36 -8.70
C LEU A 38 0.28 14.37 -7.54
N ILE A 39 0.15 14.82 -6.29
CA ILE A 39 0.21 13.95 -5.10
C ILE A 39 -0.94 12.96 -5.12
N GLY A 40 -2.16 13.39 -5.42
CA GLY A 40 -3.32 12.51 -5.56
C GLY A 40 -3.09 11.39 -6.58
N ALA A 41 -2.50 11.72 -7.73
CA ALA A 41 -2.14 10.71 -8.73
C ALA A 41 -1.04 9.75 -8.23
N MET A 42 -0.10 10.22 -7.39
CA MET A 42 0.90 9.35 -6.77
C MET A 42 0.27 8.39 -5.74
N VAL A 43 -0.69 8.88 -4.95
CA VAL A 43 -1.48 8.04 -4.02
C VAL A 43 -2.27 7.00 -4.79
N ALA A 44 -3.00 7.40 -5.84
CA ALA A 44 -3.74 6.47 -6.68
C ALA A 44 -2.85 5.39 -7.31
N ARG A 45 -1.65 5.75 -7.76
CA ARG A 45 -0.67 4.80 -8.30
C ARG A 45 -0.21 3.80 -7.23
N LEU A 46 0.07 4.25 -6.00
CA LEU A 46 0.46 3.37 -4.89
C LEU A 46 -0.67 2.37 -4.59
N ILE A 47 -1.91 2.84 -4.51
CA ILE A 47 -3.10 1.99 -4.31
C ILE A 47 -3.21 0.94 -5.43
N SER A 48 -3.05 1.34 -6.70
CA SER A 48 -3.08 0.43 -7.84
C SER A 48 -2.01 -0.65 -7.74
N GLN A 49 -0.79 -0.29 -7.35
CA GLN A 49 0.31 -1.24 -7.16
C GLN A 49 0.02 -2.24 -6.03
N CYS A 50 -0.57 -1.78 -4.92
CA CYS A 50 -1.01 -2.68 -3.84
C CYS A 50 -2.09 -3.65 -4.33
N GLU A 51 -3.08 -3.17 -5.07
CA GLU A 51 -4.16 -3.99 -5.61
C GLU A 51 -3.64 -5.02 -6.62
N GLU A 52 -2.79 -4.61 -7.55
CA GLU A 52 -2.17 -5.50 -8.52
C GLU A 52 -1.36 -6.62 -7.85
N LEU A 53 -0.64 -6.29 -6.77
CA LEU A 53 0.12 -7.25 -5.99
C LEU A 53 -0.79 -8.24 -5.27
N GLN A 54 -1.85 -7.77 -4.61
CA GLN A 54 -2.85 -8.64 -3.98
C GLN A 54 -3.53 -9.56 -5.00
N HIS A 55 -3.90 -9.05 -6.18
CA HIS A 55 -4.49 -9.85 -7.24
C HIS A 55 -3.54 -10.93 -7.75
N ARG A 56 -2.25 -10.63 -7.96
CA ARG A 56 -1.25 -11.62 -8.35
C ARG A 56 -1.14 -12.75 -7.35
N HIS A 57 -1.05 -12.43 -6.06
CA HIS A 57 -1.02 -13.44 -5.01
C HIS A 57 -2.33 -14.23 -4.95
N HIS A 58 -3.49 -13.56 -5.07
CA HIS A 58 -4.78 -14.23 -5.11
C HIS A 58 -4.87 -15.26 -6.26
N GLN A 59 -4.40 -14.91 -7.45
CA GLN A 59 -4.38 -15.81 -8.61
C GLN A 59 -3.43 -17.00 -8.44
N SER A 60 -2.33 -16.83 -7.69
CA SER A 60 -1.35 -17.89 -7.44
C SER A 60 -1.78 -18.88 -6.35
N LEU A 61 -2.76 -18.52 -5.52
CA LEU A 61 -3.27 -19.37 -4.45
C LEU A 61 -4.31 -20.36 -5.00
N PRO A 62 -4.38 -21.59 -4.46
CA PRO A 62 -5.44 -22.53 -4.78
C PRO A 62 -6.80 -21.97 -4.33
N ASP A 63 -7.88 -22.47 -4.95
CA ASP A 63 -9.23 -22.16 -4.51
C ASP A 63 -9.47 -22.67 -3.07
N GLY A 64 -10.12 -21.84 -2.26
CA GLY A 64 -10.38 -22.19 -0.88
C GLY A 64 -10.73 -20.98 -0.01
N PRO A 65 -11.03 -21.21 1.27
CA PRO A 65 -11.40 -20.17 2.20
C PRO A 65 -10.24 -19.22 2.49
N ASN A 66 -10.58 -17.97 2.86
CA ASN A 66 -9.62 -16.94 3.22
C ASN A 66 -8.62 -16.58 2.11
N ARG A 67 -8.94 -16.84 0.85
CA ARG A 67 -8.03 -16.66 -0.28
C ARG A 67 -7.61 -15.18 -0.42
N TRP A 68 -8.56 -14.24 -0.26
CA TRP A 68 -8.26 -12.82 -0.27
C TRP A 68 -7.43 -12.37 0.93
N ALA A 69 -7.73 -12.86 2.13
CA ALA A 69 -6.94 -12.54 3.32
C ALA A 69 -5.51 -13.08 3.21
N LYS A 70 -5.34 -14.30 2.71
CA LYS A 70 -4.02 -14.90 2.43
C LYS A 70 -3.25 -14.09 1.38
N ALA A 71 -3.92 -13.66 0.31
CA ALA A 71 -3.32 -12.82 -0.72
C ALA A 71 -2.84 -11.47 -0.16
N ALA A 72 -3.63 -10.84 0.72
CA ALA A 72 -3.26 -9.60 1.39
C ALA A 72 -2.03 -9.78 2.30
N ILE A 73 -1.96 -10.90 3.07
CA ILE A 73 -0.78 -11.23 3.87
C ILE A 73 0.45 -11.40 2.97
N LEU A 74 0.37 -12.22 1.92
CA LEU A 74 1.48 -12.44 1.00
C LEU A 74 1.96 -11.13 0.37
N ALA A 75 1.04 -10.25 -0.02
CA ALA A 75 1.36 -8.93 -0.58
C ALA A 75 2.05 -8.02 0.45
N ALA A 76 1.63 -8.04 1.73
CA ALA A 76 2.24 -7.23 2.78
C ALA A 76 3.68 -7.65 3.10
N PHE A 77 3.99 -8.94 2.98
CA PHE A 77 5.33 -9.48 3.19
C PHE A 77 6.18 -9.56 1.92
N ASP A 78 5.66 -9.18 0.75
CA ASP A 78 6.41 -9.21 -0.50
C ASP A 78 7.59 -8.20 -0.44
N PRO A 79 8.83 -8.66 -0.67
CA PRO A 79 10.00 -7.78 -0.61
C PRO A 79 10.00 -6.68 -1.69
N CYS A 80 9.27 -6.90 -2.78
CA CYS A 80 9.08 -5.94 -3.87
C CYS A 80 7.78 -5.14 -3.71
N GLY A 81 7.10 -5.26 -2.56
CA GLY A 81 5.83 -4.60 -2.31
C GLY A 81 5.96 -3.08 -2.20
N PRO A 82 4.93 -2.34 -2.63
CA PRO A 82 4.94 -0.89 -2.62
C PRO A 82 5.00 -0.28 -1.21
N SER A 83 4.69 -1.04 -0.17
CA SER A 83 4.85 -0.64 1.25
C SER A 83 6.29 -0.30 1.61
N ARG A 84 7.26 -0.91 0.93
CA ARG A 84 8.70 -0.69 1.17
C ARG A 84 9.28 0.50 0.39
N ASP A 85 8.50 1.15 -0.46
CA ASP A 85 8.93 2.35 -1.18
C ASP A 85 8.88 3.56 -0.22
N PRO A 86 10.00 4.29 -0.01
CA PRO A 86 10.04 5.50 0.81
C PRO A 86 9.01 6.58 0.41
N VAL A 87 8.49 6.50 -0.81
CA VAL A 87 7.40 7.38 -1.29
C VAL A 87 6.14 7.25 -0.43
N GLY A 88 5.85 6.07 0.12
CA GLY A 88 4.70 5.85 1.00
C GLY A 88 4.71 6.77 2.21
N GLY A 89 5.81 6.83 2.96
CA GLY A 89 5.95 7.71 4.13
C GLY A 89 5.82 9.20 3.79
N ALA A 90 6.39 9.60 2.63
CA ALA A 90 6.26 10.98 2.16
C ALA A 90 4.81 11.32 1.77
N LEU A 91 4.06 10.38 1.19
CA LEU A 91 2.64 10.56 0.87
C LEU A 91 1.79 10.62 2.14
N LEU A 92 2.12 9.82 3.17
CA LEU A 92 1.46 9.91 4.48
C LEU A 92 1.60 11.32 5.07
N ALA A 93 2.79 11.92 5.00
CA ALA A 93 3.00 13.31 5.42
C ALA A 93 2.15 14.31 4.62
N ALA A 94 1.93 14.08 3.32
CA ALA A 94 1.05 14.94 2.51
C ALA A 94 -0.42 14.81 2.92
N ILE A 95 -0.88 13.60 3.22
CA ILE A 95 -2.25 13.32 3.65
C ILE A 95 -2.56 14.01 4.99
N THR A 96 -1.58 14.13 5.91
CA THR A 96 -1.80 14.87 7.17
C THR A 96 -2.02 16.37 6.97
N VAL A 97 -1.51 16.94 5.87
CA VAL A 97 -1.71 18.35 5.51
C VAL A 97 -3.01 18.55 4.71
N ASN A 98 -3.33 17.62 3.81
CA ASN A 98 -4.56 17.66 3.01
C ASN A 98 -5.29 16.30 3.09
N PRO A 99 -6.26 16.15 4.03
CA PRO A 99 -6.99 14.88 4.23
C PRO A 99 -7.81 14.42 3.02
N GLU A 100 -8.17 15.30 2.09
CA GLU A 100 -8.89 14.91 0.87
C GLU A 100 -8.09 13.92 0.01
N LEU A 101 -6.77 13.93 0.13
CA LEU A 101 -5.89 13.01 -0.58
C LEU A 101 -6.06 11.54 -0.14
N VAL A 102 -6.69 11.29 1.02
CA VAL A 102 -6.92 9.92 1.53
C VAL A 102 -8.21 9.29 0.97
N ARG A 103 -9.14 10.07 0.44
CA ARG A 103 -10.43 9.55 -0.04
C ARG A 103 -10.33 8.36 -1.01
N PRO A 104 -9.42 8.34 -2.01
CA PRO A 104 -9.27 7.18 -2.88
C PRO A 104 -8.87 5.90 -2.13
N LEU A 105 -8.02 6.05 -1.10
CA LEU A 105 -7.61 4.93 -0.25
C LEU A 105 -8.77 4.43 0.60
N GLU A 106 -9.57 5.33 1.18
CA GLU A 106 -10.74 4.96 2.00
C GLU A 106 -11.73 4.09 1.21
N VAL A 107 -12.05 4.48 -0.03
CA VAL A 107 -12.92 3.70 -0.91
C VAL A 107 -12.34 2.32 -1.17
N LYS A 108 -11.05 2.26 -1.47
CA LYS A 108 -10.37 1.02 -1.81
C LYS A 108 -10.23 0.07 -0.61
N VAL A 109 -9.95 0.58 0.58
CA VAL A 109 -9.90 -0.22 1.81
C VAL A 109 -11.26 -0.86 2.10
N LYS A 110 -12.37 -0.14 1.90
CA LYS A 110 -13.72 -0.72 2.03
C LYS A 110 -13.95 -1.90 1.07
N GLU A 111 -13.48 -1.78 -0.18
CA GLU A 111 -13.56 -2.87 -1.16
C GLU A 111 -12.70 -4.07 -0.74
N TRP A 112 -11.46 -3.85 -0.28
CA TRP A 112 -10.58 -4.92 0.19
C TRP A 112 -11.15 -5.65 1.39
N VAL A 113 -11.68 -4.93 2.39
CA VAL A 113 -12.37 -5.49 3.55
C VAL A 113 -13.58 -6.33 3.10
N ALA A 114 -14.39 -5.84 2.18
CA ALA A 114 -15.54 -6.59 1.66
C ALA A 114 -15.12 -7.90 0.97
N ARG A 115 -14.06 -7.87 0.16
CA ARG A 115 -13.49 -9.08 -0.47
C ARG A 115 -13.02 -10.10 0.57
N MET A 116 -12.23 -9.67 1.57
CA MET A 116 -11.74 -10.56 2.63
C MET A 116 -12.87 -11.18 3.44
N ARG A 117 -13.97 -10.45 3.66
CA ARG A 117 -15.15 -10.99 4.35
C ARG A 117 -15.94 -11.98 3.51
N SER A 118 -15.95 -11.81 2.19
CA SER A 118 -16.81 -12.60 1.29
C SER A 118 -16.40 -14.06 1.16
N ASP A 119 -15.13 -14.38 1.34
CA ASP A 119 -14.57 -15.72 1.18
C ASP A 119 -14.05 -16.32 2.50
N SER A 120 -14.27 -15.63 3.62
CA SER A 120 -13.79 -16.05 4.94
C SER A 120 -14.88 -16.74 5.75
N PRO A 121 -14.64 -17.96 6.24
CA PRO A 121 -15.51 -18.60 7.23
C PRO A 121 -15.39 -17.97 8.62
N THR A 122 -14.33 -17.21 8.87
CA THR A 122 -14.04 -16.45 10.11
C THR A 122 -13.67 -15.01 9.78
N PRO A 123 -14.65 -14.18 9.34
CA PRO A 123 -14.37 -12.84 8.86
C PRO A 123 -13.62 -11.95 9.86
N GLU A 124 -13.87 -12.12 11.17
CA GLU A 124 -13.22 -11.36 12.23
C GLU A 124 -11.72 -11.65 12.29
N VAL A 125 -11.30 -12.92 12.11
CA VAL A 125 -9.88 -13.31 12.05
C VAL A 125 -9.22 -12.69 10.81
N ALA A 126 -9.88 -12.76 9.65
CA ALA A 126 -9.39 -12.14 8.42
C ALA A 126 -9.20 -10.63 8.58
N LEU A 127 -10.14 -9.94 9.25
CA LEU A 127 -10.04 -8.50 9.51
C LEU A 127 -8.95 -8.16 10.53
N LEU A 128 -8.75 -8.98 11.58
CA LEU A 128 -7.63 -8.80 12.51
C LEU A 128 -6.29 -8.95 11.79
N MET A 129 -6.17 -9.90 10.85
CA MET A 129 -4.97 -10.02 10.02
C MET A 129 -4.76 -8.79 9.13
N ALA A 130 -5.84 -8.25 8.54
CA ALA A 130 -5.75 -7.02 7.75
C ALA A 130 -5.23 -5.85 8.59
N LEU A 131 -5.77 -5.63 9.80
CA LEU A 131 -5.30 -4.59 10.72
C LEU A 131 -3.83 -4.79 11.13
N ALA A 132 -3.40 -6.03 11.35
CA ALA A 132 -2.00 -6.34 11.63
C ALA A 132 -1.08 -6.01 10.44
N MET A 133 -1.53 -6.28 9.21
CA MET A 133 -0.79 -5.92 7.98
C MET A 133 -0.74 -4.40 7.77
N ASP A 134 -1.83 -3.68 8.06
CA ASP A 134 -1.85 -2.21 8.04
C ASP A 134 -0.85 -1.62 9.05
N GLY A 135 -0.75 -2.23 10.24
CA GLY A 135 0.26 -1.87 11.24
C GLY A 135 1.69 -2.09 10.76
N LEU A 136 1.96 -3.23 10.12
CA LEU A 136 3.27 -3.54 9.53
C LEU A 136 3.60 -2.54 8.40
N TRP A 137 2.65 -2.27 7.54
CA TRP A 137 2.78 -1.30 6.45
C TRP A 137 3.06 0.12 6.98
N LEU A 138 2.33 0.56 8.01
CA LEU A 138 2.57 1.85 8.65
C LEU A 138 3.97 1.94 9.26
N GLN A 139 4.45 0.89 9.94
CA GLN A 139 5.80 0.83 10.49
C GLN A 139 6.87 0.97 9.39
N ASP A 140 6.72 0.27 8.28
CA ASP A 140 7.62 0.38 7.12
C ASP A 140 7.62 1.80 6.53
N MET A 141 6.44 2.43 6.38
CA MET A 141 6.30 3.79 5.86
C MET A 141 6.99 4.85 6.73
N VAL A 142 6.99 4.68 8.05
CA VAL A 142 7.66 5.62 8.98
C VAL A 142 9.10 5.20 9.30
N GLY A 143 9.60 4.14 8.67
CA GLY A 143 10.99 3.67 8.84
C GLY A 143 11.25 2.92 10.14
N VAL A 144 10.22 2.49 10.87
CA VAL A 144 10.33 1.70 12.09
C VAL A 144 10.33 0.22 11.73
N ARG A 145 11.42 -0.49 11.99
CA ARG A 145 11.60 -1.91 11.65
C ARG A 145 12.00 -2.71 12.89
N PRO A 146 11.04 -3.07 13.75
CA PRO A 146 11.32 -3.76 15.01
C PRO A 146 11.64 -5.25 14.82
N PHE A 147 11.36 -5.82 13.64
CA PHE A 147 11.51 -7.25 13.34
C PHE A 147 12.64 -7.48 12.34
N ASP A 148 13.46 -8.49 12.58
CA ASP A 148 14.37 -9.04 11.58
C ASP A 148 13.63 -9.89 10.53
N ASN A 149 14.33 -10.29 9.47
CA ASN A 149 13.73 -11.06 8.39
C ASN A 149 13.17 -12.42 8.87
N ASP A 150 13.85 -13.08 9.81
CA ASP A 150 13.42 -14.37 10.35
C ASP A 150 12.15 -14.22 11.18
N ALA A 151 12.03 -13.15 11.96
CA ALA A 151 10.80 -12.83 12.69
C ALA A 151 9.64 -12.53 11.74
N LEU A 152 9.88 -11.78 10.67
CA LEU A 152 8.87 -11.50 9.64
C LEU A 152 8.38 -12.76 8.94
N GLU A 153 9.27 -13.69 8.59
CA GLU A 153 8.88 -14.97 7.98
C GLU A 153 8.06 -15.84 8.94
N ARG A 154 8.43 -15.87 10.25
CA ARG A 154 7.62 -16.56 11.27
C ARG A 154 6.24 -15.93 11.42
N LEU A 155 6.14 -14.61 11.46
CA LEU A 155 4.87 -13.88 11.55
C LEU A 155 3.98 -14.17 10.34
N LYS A 156 4.54 -14.13 9.13
CA LYS A 156 3.84 -14.49 7.89
C LYS A 156 3.29 -15.91 7.96
N THR A 157 4.13 -16.86 8.33
CA THR A 157 3.75 -18.28 8.43
C THR A 157 2.63 -18.47 9.46
N GLN A 158 2.75 -17.84 10.63
CA GLN A 158 1.74 -17.92 11.67
C GLN A 158 0.41 -17.30 11.24
N ALA A 159 0.44 -16.14 10.57
CA ALA A 159 -0.76 -15.49 10.06
C ALA A 159 -1.52 -16.39 9.05
N LEU A 160 -0.79 -17.05 8.13
CA LEU A 160 -1.39 -18.00 7.19
C LEU A 160 -1.95 -19.23 7.89
N THR A 161 -1.25 -19.76 8.90
CA THR A 161 -1.71 -20.91 9.71
C THR A 161 -3.00 -20.61 10.46
N LEU A 162 -3.13 -19.43 11.04
CA LEU A 162 -4.35 -18.97 11.71
C LEU A 162 -5.55 -18.91 10.76
N LEU A 163 -5.34 -18.45 9.52
CA LEU A 163 -6.38 -18.42 8.49
C LEU A 163 -6.77 -19.82 8.00
N ASP A 164 -5.89 -20.81 8.15
CA ASP A 164 -6.20 -22.21 7.85
C ASP A 164 -6.95 -22.94 8.98
N GLY A 165 -7.17 -22.27 10.12
CA GLY A 165 -7.81 -22.87 11.29
C GLY A 165 -6.94 -23.94 11.98
N LYS A 166 -5.62 -23.87 11.83
CA LYS A 166 -4.64 -24.83 12.36
C LYS A 166 -3.90 -24.30 13.60
N ALA A 167 -4.52 -23.36 14.33
CA ALA A 167 -3.94 -22.78 15.54
C ALA A 167 -4.09 -23.70 16.75
#